data_b712218629566016ba003f02a58c2f88
#
_entry.id   b712218629566016ba003f02a58c2f88
#
_cell.length_a   1.000
_cell.length_b   1.000
_cell.length_c   1.000
_cell.angle_alpha   90.00
_cell.angle_beta   90.00
_cell.angle_gamma   90.00
#
_symmetry.space_group_name_H-M   'P 1'
#
loop_
_entity.id
_entity.type
_entity.pdbx_description
1 polymer ?
#
loop_
_entity_poly.entity_id
_entity_poly.type
_entity_poly.pdbx_seq_one_letter_code
_entity_poly.pdbx_strand_id
1 'polypeptide(L)'
;MFGHHSKTYYKYLASYGALLLTAIIALVFVSQVFFIRQLRTNLEDNHRALVQQSVQEMDSDLQQIYDIEYQISTVNQNFFSYYLEAPSPVRDLRLVNEFKNLLAPSTLISEIALADADAKMVYTSTAVYSAALFFDRIFSFPEGDPVASSLADSSRRIIRTAQRSGSAERYLAFINTPSVFSRLQNSVLIFFVQERHFLSFLSPESAPSQQGAILDSSGQVVVSTMALDAPLTDGISTIRLHGTNYLIYREPSSVLNWTYYFFLPASETLAPLYRAQAMLALFLLVVLAAGTLVIHYAMKVNYRPIQELTESLGRSDADDLE
;
A
#
# COMPACT_ATOMS: atom_id res chain seq x y z
N MET A 1 -66.09 -33.67 -10.19
CA MET A 1 -64.88 -34.48 -10.42
C MET A 1 -63.60 -33.65 -10.81
N PHE A 2 -63.63 -32.30 -10.73
CA PHE A 2 -62.52 -31.40 -11.20
C PHE A 2 -61.38 -31.22 -10.19
N GLY A 3 -61.50 -31.73 -8.96
CA GLY A 3 -60.50 -31.44 -7.90
C GLY A 3 -59.28 -32.37 -7.85
N HIS A 4 -59.28 -33.51 -8.52
CA HIS A 4 -58.22 -34.51 -8.38
C HIS A 4 -57.07 -34.31 -9.36
N HIS A 5 -57.35 -33.86 -10.58
CA HIS A 5 -56.35 -33.61 -11.63
C HIS A 5 -55.46 -32.38 -11.34
N SER A 6 -56.02 -31.38 -10.69
CA SER A 6 -55.26 -30.19 -10.25
C SER A 6 -54.19 -30.54 -9.20
N LYS A 7 -54.51 -31.46 -8.26
CA LYS A 7 -53.58 -31.89 -7.19
C LYS A 7 -52.35 -32.63 -7.75
N THR A 8 -52.50 -33.43 -8.79
CA THR A 8 -51.41 -34.18 -9.39
C THR A 8 -50.48 -33.26 -10.18
N TYR A 9 -51.04 -32.29 -10.92
CA TYR A 9 -50.26 -31.24 -11.59
C TYR A 9 -49.38 -30.46 -10.61
N TYR A 10 -49.93 -29.95 -9.52
CA TYR A 10 -49.21 -29.25 -8.50
C TYR A 10 -48.11 -30.10 -7.82
N LYS A 11 -48.33 -31.41 -7.63
CA LYS A 11 -47.29 -32.30 -7.07
C LYS A 11 -46.08 -32.44 -7.99
N TYR A 12 -46.28 -32.60 -9.31
CA TYR A 12 -45.17 -32.67 -10.22
C TYR A 12 -44.46 -31.32 -10.39
N LEU A 13 -45.21 -30.22 -10.43
CA LEU A 13 -44.64 -28.87 -10.43
C LEU A 13 -43.77 -28.64 -9.19
N ALA A 14 -44.27 -29.00 -8.05
CA ALA A 14 -43.52 -28.87 -6.79
C ALA A 14 -42.28 -29.77 -6.78
N SER A 15 -42.36 -31.02 -7.30
CA SER A 15 -41.21 -31.92 -7.36
C SER A 15 -40.10 -31.40 -8.30
N TYR A 16 -40.46 -30.97 -9.51
CA TYR A 16 -39.47 -30.40 -10.43
C TYR A 16 -38.95 -29.06 -9.96
N GLY A 17 -39.79 -28.23 -9.34
CA GLY A 17 -39.40 -26.98 -8.71
C GLY A 17 -38.41 -27.20 -7.57
N ALA A 18 -38.67 -28.19 -6.70
CA ALA A 18 -37.78 -28.55 -5.62
C ALA A 18 -36.40 -29.05 -6.13
N LEU A 19 -36.38 -29.85 -7.16
CA LEU A 19 -35.16 -30.36 -7.79
C LEU A 19 -34.34 -29.22 -8.41
N LEU A 20 -34.99 -28.30 -9.11
CA LEU A 20 -34.36 -27.11 -9.67
C LEU A 20 -33.80 -26.20 -8.55
N LEU A 21 -34.58 -25.96 -7.51
CA LEU A 21 -34.19 -25.15 -6.36
C LEU A 21 -32.95 -25.76 -5.67
N THR A 22 -32.93 -27.08 -5.48
CA THR A 22 -31.79 -27.79 -4.88
C THR A 22 -30.53 -27.63 -5.73
N ALA A 23 -30.64 -27.76 -7.06
CA ALA A 23 -29.51 -27.57 -7.99
C ALA A 23 -28.98 -26.14 -7.94
N ILE A 24 -29.88 -25.14 -7.86
CA ILE A 24 -29.49 -23.74 -7.75
C ILE A 24 -28.81 -23.44 -6.41
N ILE A 25 -29.36 -23.95 -5.30
CA ILE A 25 -28.75 -23.79 -3.97
C ILE A 25 -27.35 -24.41 -3.96
N ALA A 26 -27.16 -25.60 -4.52
CA ALA A 26 -25.85 -26.23 -4.64
C ALA A 26 -24.88 -25.40 -5.46
N LEU A 27 -25.33 -24.86 -6.61
CA LEU A 27 -24.52 -23.98 -7.46
C LEU A 27 -24.13 -22.69 -6.73
N VAL A 28 -25.07 -22.06 -6.02
CA VAL A 28 -24.81 -20.87 -5.20
C VAL A 28 -23.78 -21.16 -4.14
N PHE A 29 -23.92 -22.28 -3.42
CA PHE A 29 -23.01 -22.67 -2.36
C PHE A 29 -21.58 -22.87 -2.90
N VAL A 30 -21.42 -23.63 -3.99
CA VAL A 30 -20.12 -23.86 -4.62
C VAL A 30 -19.52 -22.53 -5.11
N SER A 31 -20.32 -21.68 -5.74
CA SER A 31 -19.88 -20.39 -6.24
C SER A 31 -19.46 -19.43 -5.11
N GLN A 32 -20.22 -19.34 -4.02
CA GLN A 32 -19.91 -18.51 -2.87
C GLN A 32 -18.66 -19.01 -2.15
N VAL A 33 -18.54 -20.31 -1.88
CA VAL A 33 -17.43 -20.84 -1.10
C VAL A 33 -16.13 -20.85 -1.92
N PHE A 34 -16.19 -21.11 -3.21
CA PHE A 34 -14.97 -21.27 -4.01
C PHE A 34 -14.57 -20.00 -4.75
N PHE A 35 -15.45 -19.43 -5.55
CA PHE A 35 -15.12 -18.30 -6.42
C PHE A 35 -14.88 -17.01 -5.64
N ILE A 36 -15.75 -16.69 -4.70
CA ILE A 36 -15.65 -15.45 -3.91
C ILE A 36 -14.42 -15.50 -2.99
N ARG A 37 -14.16 -16.66 -2.38
CA ARG A 37 -12.96 -16.86 -1.58
C ARG A 37 -11.69 -16.69 -2.42
N GLN A 38 -11.66 -17.32 -3.59
CA GLN A 38 -10.52 -17.22 -4.52
C GLN A 38 -10.30 -15.77 -5.00
N LEU A 39 -11.38 -15.07 -5.35
CA LEU A 39 -11.29 -13.68 -5.78
C LEU A 39 -10.78 -12.78 -4.65
N ARG A 40 -11.23 -13.00 -3.43
CA ARG A 40 -10.75 -12.26 -2.26
C ARG A 40 -9.25 -12.50 -2.02
N THR A 41 -8.83 -13.75 -2.02
CA THR A 41 -7.40 -14.09 -1.84
C THR A 41 -6.55 -13.46 -2.93
N ASN A 42 -6.96 -13.54 -4.21
CA ASN A 42 -6.25 -12.91 -5.31
C ASN A 42 -6.14 -11.39 -5.18
N LEU A 43 -7.20 -10.72 -4.68
CA LEU A 43 -7.16 -9.28 -4.44
C LEU A 43 -6.20 -8.93 -3.29
N GLU A 44 -6.25 -9.67 -2.20
CA GLU A 44 -5.35 -9.47 -1.04
C GLU A 44 -3.87 -9.71 -1.44
N ASP A 45 -3.60 -10.77 -2.22
CA ASP A 45 -2.25 -11.10 -2.70
C ASP A 45 -1.73 -10.04 -3.68
N ASN A 46 -2.57 -9.56 -4.60
CA ASN A 46 -2.19 -8.50 -5.52
C ASN A 46 -1.85 -7.19 -4.80
N HIS A 47 -2.66 -6.78 -3.82
CA HIS A 47 -2.37 -5.59 -3.03
C HIS A 47 -1.10 -5.75 -2.21
N ARG A 48 -0.88 -6.93 -1.61
CA ARG A 48 0.37 -7.22 -0.89
C ARG A 48 1.58 -7.13 -1.82
N ALA A 49 1.50 -7.72 -3.01
CA ALA A 49 2.59 -7.66 -3.99
C ALA A 49 2.90 -6.21 -4.43
N LEU A 50 1.86 -5.39 -4.65
CA LEU A 50 2.03 -3.97 -4.96
C LEU A 50 2.70 -3.19 -3.82
N VAL A 51 2.29 -3.44 -2.58
CA VAL A 51 2.92 -2.83 -1.39
C VAL A 51 4.38 -3.23 -1.28
N GLN A 52 4.69 -4.53 -1.45
CA GLN A 52 6.07 -5.02 -1.42
C GLN A 52 6.93 -4.39 -2.52
N GLN A 53 6.41 -4.31 -3.74
CA GLN A 53 7.10 -3.64 -4.84
C GLN A 53 7.37 -2.17 -4.51
N SER A 54 6.39 -1.45 -3.99
CA SER A 54 6.54 -0.04 -3.61
C SER A 54 7.61 0.12 -2.52
N VAL A 55 7.60 -0.73 -1.48
CA VAL A 55 8.61 -0.69 -0.42
C VAL A 55 10.01 -0.98 -0.96
N GLN A 56 10.15 -1.95 -1.88
CA GLN A 56 11.44 -2.24 -2.52
C GLN A 56 11.97 -1.04 -3.34
N GLU A 57 11.09 -0.30 -4.01
CA GLU A 57 11.45 0.91 -4.73
C GLU A 57 11.96 1.99 -3.77
N MET A 58 11.25 2.25 -2.67
CA MET A 58 11.68 3.20 -1.65
C MET A 58 12.98 2.77 -0.97
N ASP A 59 13.12 1.48 -0.67
CA ASP A 59 14.36 0.94 -0.09
C ASP A 59 15.55 1.08 -1.06
N SER A 60 15.32 0.90 -2.36
CA SER A 60 16.34 1.15 -3.38
C SER A 60 16.77 2.62 -3.43
N ASP A 61 15.80 3.54 -3.29
CA ASP A 61 16.10 4.97 -3.21
C ASP A 61 16.87 5.30 -1.93
N LEU A 62 16.48 4.74 -0.80
CA LEU A 62 17.20 4.92 0.46
C LEU A 62 18.62 4.33 0.42
N GLN A 63 18.82 3.24 -0.33
CA GLN A 63 20.14 2.64 -0.51
C GLN A 63 21.14 3.62 -1.18
N GLN A 64 20.66 4.54 -2.01
CA GLN A 64 21.50 5.59 -2.63
C GLN A 64 22.20 6.46 -1.58
N ILE A 65 21.57 6.70 -0.41
CA ILE A 65 22.19 7.45 0.69
C ILE A 65 23.47 6.73 1.14
N TYR A 66 23.39 5.41 1.32
CA TYR A 66 24.53 4.60 1.75
C TYR A 66 25.61 4.46 0.68
N ASP A 67 25.21 4.38 -0.56
CA ASP A 67 26.13 4.29 -1.68
C ASP A 67 26.93 5.59 -1.83
N ILE A 68 26.29 6.75 -1.68
CA ILE A 68 26.96 8.06 -1.70
C ILE A 68 27.83 8.23 -0.44
N GLU A 69 27.34 7.85 0.74
CA GLU A 69 28.16 7.85 1.97
C GLU A 69 29.42 7.01 1.78
N TYR A 70 29.31 5.80 1.24
CA TYR A 70 30.45 4.94 0.97
C TYR A 70 31.42 5.55 -0.04
N GLN A 71 30.90 6.17 -1.10
CA GLN A 71 31.73 6.89 -2.09
C GLN A 71 32.51 8.02 -1.43
N ILE A 72 31.84 8.87 -0.65
CA ILE A 72 32.49 10.00 0.05
C ILE A 72 33.50 9.48 1.09
N SER A 73 33.18 8.46 1.83
CA SER A 73 33.98 8.00 2.97
C SER A 73 35.15 7.11 2.58
N THR A 74 35.12 6.48 1.39
CA THR A 74 36.06 5.40 1.07
C THR A 74 36.67 5.47 -0.31
N VAL A 75 35.88 5.79 -1.34
CA VAL A 75 36.26 5.59 -2.75
C VAL A 75 36.74 6.87 -3.42
N ASN A 76 36.12 8.01 -3.13
CA ASN A 76 36.37 9.27 -3.86
C ASN A 76 37.69 9.92 -3.43
N GLN A 77 38.77 9.55 -4.12
CA GLN A 77 40.11 10.12 -3.88
C GLN A 77 40.17 11.63 -4.16
N ASN A 78 39.43 12.14 -5.12
CA ASN A 78 39.37 13.55 -5.42
C ASN A 78 38.76 14.35 -4.28
N PHE A 79 37.65 13.84 -3.70
CA PHE A 79 37.03 14.43 -2.55
C PHE A 79 38.02 14.56 -1.37
N PHE A 80 38.74 13.50 -1.04
CA PHE A 80 39.76 13.51 0.00
C PHE A 80 40.92 14.44 -0.30
N SER A 81 41.39 14.46 -1.56
CA SER A 81 42.44 15.35 -1.99
C SER A 81 42.04 16.81 -1.72
N TYR A 82 40.86 17.21 -2.15
CA TYR A 82 40.37 18.57 -1.95
C TYR A 82 40.11 18.89 -0.47
N TYR A 83 39.51 17.94 0.29
CA TYR A 83 39.21 18.14 1.69
C TYR A 83 40.46 18.37 2.54
N LEU A 84 41.57 17.70 2.22
CA LEU A 84 42.84 17.81 2.92
C LEU A 84 43.72 19.00 2.46
N GLU A 85 43.36 19.67 1.37
CA GLU A 85 44.06 20.90 0.95
C GLU A 85 43.84 22.01 1.99
N ALA A 86 44.78 22.96 2.03
CA ALA A 86 44.62 24.16 2.87
C ALA A 86 43.34 24.93 2.49
N PRO A 87 42.64 25.49 3.46
CA PRO A 87 41.40 26.24 3.22
C PRO A 87 41.60 27.35 2.19
N SER A 88 40.82 27.33 1.11
CA SER A 88 40.87 28.35 0.08
C SER A 88 39.54 28.37 -0.68
N PRO A 89 39.12 29.50 -1.28
CA PRO A 89 37.88 29.58 -2.05
C PRO A 89 37.86 28.59 -3.25
N VAL A 90 39.01 28.25 -3.80
CA VAL A 90 39.13 27.31 -4.91
C VAL A 90 38.88 25.87 -4.43
N ARG A 91 39.46 25.50 -3.28
CA ARG A 91 39.19 24.23 -2.61
C ARG A 91 37.71 24.07 -2.31
N ASP A 92 37.12 25.08 -1.70
CA ASP A 92 35.71 25.08 -1.30
C ASP A 92 34.78 24.91 -2.50
N LEU A 93 35.08 25.58 -3.62
CA LEU A 93 34.33 25.42 -4.87
C LEU A 93 34.47 24.00 -5.44
N ARG A 94 35.65 23.39 -5.35
CA ARG A 94 35.85 21.98 -5.80
C ARG A 94 35.02 21.00 -4.95
N LEU A 95 35.00 21.17 -3.63
CA LEU A 95 34.16 20.33 -2.73
C LEU A 95 32.68 20.48 -3.06
N VAL A 96 32.19 21.71 -3.26
CA VAL A 96 30.77 21.95 -3.65
C VAL A 96 30.48 21.25 -4.98
N ASN A 97 31.37 21.31 -5.95
CA ASN A 97 31.16 20.65 -7.26
C ASN A 97 31.19 19.12 -7.12
N GLU A 98 32.05 18.55 -6.26
CA GLU A 98 32.04 17.11 -6.00
C GLU A 98 30.72 16.66 -5.38
N PHE A 99 30.18 17.39 -4.42
CA PHE A 99 28.86 17.09 -3.87
C PHE A 99 27.74 17.19 -4.92
N LYS A 100 27.81 18.19 -5.81
CA LYS A 100 26.86 18.30 -6.94
C LYS A 100 26.93 17.08 -7.87
N ASN A 101 28.14 16.63 -8.19
CA ASN A 101 28.33 15.46 -9.04
C ASN A 101 27.79 14.17 -8.38
N LEU A 102 28.01 14.01 -7.09
CA LEU A 102 27.50 12.87 -6.31
C LEU A 102 25.97 12.91 -6.18
N LEU A 103 25.40 14.10 -6.12
CA LEU A 103 23.95 14.29 -5.98
C LEU A 103 23.21 14.14 -7.32
N ALA A 104 23.88 14.44 -8.45
CA ALA A 104 23.24 14.49 -9.77
C ALA A 104 22.43 13.24 -10.17
N PRO A 105 22.82 12.00 -9.84
CA PRO A 105 22.02 10.82 -10.16
C PRO A 105 20.86 10.57 -9.18
N SER A 106 20.80 11.24 -8.02
CA SER A 106 19.79 11.00 -7.01
C SER A 106 18.56 11.87 -7.20
N THR A 107 17.39 11.26 -7.17
CA THR A 107 16.09 11.94 -7.13
C THR A 107 15.56 12.12 -5.71
N LEU A 108 16.07 11.32 -4.78
CA LEU A 108 15.64 11.31 -3.38
C LEU A 108 16.29 12.42 -2.56
N ILE A 109 17.62 12.59 -2.70
CA ILE A 109 18.42 13.47 -1.86
C ILE A 109 18.37 14.89 -2.41
N SER A 110 17.87 15.82 -1.60
CA SER A 110 17.79 17.22 -2.00
C SER A 110 19.09 18.00 -1.79
N GLU A 111 19.82 17.65 -0.73
CA GLU A 111 21.08 18.31 -0.37
C GLU A 111 21.97 17.37 0.43
N ILE A 112 23.27 17.48 0.24
CA ILE A 112 24.29 16.80 1.05
C ILE A 112 25.07 17.88 1.78
N ALA A 113 25.34 17.67 3.06
CA ALA A 113 26.18 18.53 3.87
C ALA A 113 27.23 17.71 4.61
N LEU A 114 28.47 18.19 4.62
CA LEU A 114 29.55 17.73 5.48
C LEU A 114 29.82 18.79 6.52
N ALA A 115 29.48 18.51 7.76
CA ALA A 115 29.79 19.38 8.89
C ALA A 115 31.15 18.98 9.48
N ASP A 116 32.11 19.86 9.39
CA ASP A 116 33.45 19.72 9.99
C ASP A 116 33.43 20.41 11.34
N ALA A 117 33.51 19.64 12.42
CA ALA A 117 33.46 20.16 13.79
C ALA A 117 34.71 20.96 14.16
N ASP A 118 35.88 20.59 13.65
CA ASP A 118 37.15 21.26 13.93
C ASP A 118 37.25 22.61 13.24
N ALA A 119 36.87 22.63 11.93
CA ALA A 119 36.86 23.86 11.14
C ALA A 119 35.64 24.76 11.44
N LYS A 120 34.61 24.22 12.12
CA LYS A 120 33.30 24.88 12.33
C LYS A 120 32.65 25.34 11.02
N MET A 121 32.85 24.58 9.97
CA MET A 121 32.34 24.81 8.62
C MET A 121 31.41 23.70 8.18
N VAL A 122 30.49 24.05 7.31
CA VAL A 122 29.58 23.09 6.64
C VAL A 122 29.72 23.26 5.13
N TYR A 123 30.18 22.21 4.49
CA TYR A 123 30.32 22.12 3.04
C TYR A 123 29.07 21.45 2.48
N THR A 124 28.36 22.12 1.58
CA THR A 124 27.14 21.57 0.98
C THR A 124 27.26 21.46 -0.52
N SER A 125 26.28 20.84 -1.18
CA SER A 125 26.16 20.81 -2.64
C SER A 125 25.87 22.18 -3.27
N THR A 126 25.55 23.20 -2.47
CA THR A 126 25.18 24.53 -2.96
C THR A 126 26.22 25.59 -2.62
N ALA A 127 26.76 25.57 -1.39
CA ALA A 127 27.73 26.56 -0.91
C ALA A 127 28.46 26.03 0.33
N VAL A 128 29.36 26.86 0.86
CA VAL A 128 30.05 26.63 2.12
C VAL A 128 29.59 27.66 3.15
N TYR A 129 29.26 27.20 4.35
CA TYR A 129 28.71 28.02 5.42
C TYR A 129 29.54 27.85 6.70
N SER A 130 29.52 28.85 7.59
CA SER A 130 29.87 28.56 8.97
C SER A 130 28.83 27.68 9.64
N ALA A 131 29.22 26.79 10.54
CA ALA A 131 28.30 25.88 11.22
C ALA A 131 27.14 26.62 11.91
N ALA A 132 27.47 27.76 12.61
CA ALA A 132 26.45 28.60 13.23
C ALA A 132 25.42 29.13 12.21
N LEU A 133 25.87 29.63 11.05
CA LEU A 133 24.96 30.15 10.04
C LEU A 133 24.09 29.00 9.46
N PHE A 134 24.66 27.84 9.23
CA PHE A 134 23.94 26.71 8.63
C PHE A 134 22.85 26.19 9.56
N PHE A 135 23.17 25.91 10.83
CA PHE A 135 22.23 25.34 11.78
C PHE A 135 21.24 26.35 12.38
N ASP A 136 21.59 27.65 12.42
CA ASP A 136 20.70 28.67 12.94
C ASP A 136 19.81 29.30 11.87
N ARG A 137 20.31 29.39 10.61
CA ARG A 137 19.69 30.21 9.57
C ARG A 137 19.31 29.45 8.31
N ILE A 138 19.91 28.30 8.00
CA ILE A 138 19.60 27.53 6.80
C ILE A 138 18.70 26.34 7.12
N PHE A 139 19.13 25.50 8.06
CA PHE A 139 18.34 24.38 8.57
C PHE A 139 18.24 24.42 10.09
N SER A 140 17.03 24.44 10.60
CA SER A 140 16.78 24.32 12.04
C SER A 140 16.42 22.88 12.39
N PHE A 141 16.94 22.42 13.53
CA PHE A 141 16.69 21.09 14.09
C PHE A 141 15.95 21.24 15.41
N PRO A 142 14.64 20.93 15.48
CA PRO A 142 13.86 21.08 16.71
C PRO A 142 14.39 20.25 17.88
N GLU A 143 15.09 19.17 17.58
CA GLU A 143 15.62 18.21 18.56
C GLU A 143 17.03 18.56 19.06
N GLY A 144 17.59 19.72 18.69
CA GLY A 144 18.89 20.21 19.10
C GLY A 144 20.00 19.98 18.07
N ASP A 145 21.25 20.26 18.46
CA ASP A 145 22.42 20.20 17.59
C ASP A 145 22.67 18.76 17.08
N PRO A 146 22.55 18.52 15.76
CA PRO A 146 22.73 17.20 15.19
C PRO A 146 24.19 16.75 15.19
N VAL A 147 25.15 17.69 15.10
CA VAL A 147 26.59 17.39 15.05
C VAL A 147 27.07 16.90 16.40
N ALA A 148 26.75 17.63 17.48
CA ALA A 148 27.17 17.26 18.81
C ALA A 148 26.61 15.90 19.23
N SER A 149 25.33 15.62 18.91
CA SER A 149 24.69 14.34 19.21
C SER A 149 25.28 13.17 18.42
N SER A 150 25.65 13.40 17.15
CA SER A 150 26.20 12.36 16.29
C SER A 150 27.66 12.04 16.64
N LEU A 151 28.47 13.03 16.99
CA LEU A 151 29.85 12.81 17.41
C LEU A 151 29.95 12.15 18.80
N ALA A 152 28.94 12.34 19.66
CA ALA A 152 28.89 11.65 20.97
C ALA A 152 28.57 10.14 20.81
N ASP A 153 27.83 9.76 19.80
CA ASP A 153 27.49 8.35 19.49
C ASP A 153 27.81 8.00 18.03
N SER A 154 29.11 7.88 17.73
CA SER A 154 29.62 7.61 16.40
C SER A 154 29.23 6.25 15.81
N SER A 155 28.62 5.37 16.60
CA SER A 155 28.17 4.05 16.14
C SER A 155 26.74 4.07 15.60
N ARG A 156 26.03 5.17 15.78
CA ARG A 156 24.58 5.26 15.52
C ARG A 156 24.28 6.22 14.37
N ARG A 157 23.59 5.71 13.38
CA ARG A 157 22.92 6.56 12.38
C ARG A 157 21.71 7.22 13.04
N ILE A 158 21.62 8.54 12.91
CA ILE A 158 20.56 9.32 13.51
C ILE A 158 19.69 9.88 12.38
N ILE A 159 18.39 9.78 12.51
CA ILE A 159 17.43 10.41 11.59
C ILE A 159 16.67 11.44 12.40
N ARG A 160 16.67 12.68 11.92
CA ARG A 160 16.00 13.80 12.59
C ARG A 160 15.16 14.59 11.62
N THR A 161 14.13 15.24 12.13
CA THR A 161 13.40 16.24 11.36
C THR A 161 14.20 17.52 11.29
N ALA A 162 14.27 18.09 10.09
CA ALA A 162 14.88 19.39 9.85
C ALA A 162 13.89 20.27 9.08
N GLN A 163 13.97 21.57 9.30
CA GLN A 163 13.17 22.55 8.58
C GLN A 163 14.07 23.59 7.96
N ARG A 164 13.89 23.87 6.67
CA ARG A 164 14.61 24.95 6.00
C ARG A 164 14.01 26.29 6.40
N SER A 165 14.86 27.21 6.86
CA SER A 165 14.44 28.54 7.27
C SER A 165 13.82 29.32 6.10
N GLY A 166 12.69 29.96 6.36
CA GLY A 166 11.94 30.69 5.34
C GLY A 166 11.10 29.82 4.39
N SER A 167 11.06 28.50 4.62
CA SER A 167 10.19 27.55 3.89
C SER A 167 9.33 26.76 4.87
N ALA A 168 8.12 26.40 4.44
CA ALA A 168 7.28 25.44 5.17
C ALA A 168 7.71 23.97 4.91
N GLU A 169 8.72 23.76 4.07
CA GLU A 169 9.19 22.43 3.71
C GLU A 169 9.92 21.77 4.87
N ARG A 170 9.51 20.54 5.17
CA ARG A 170 10.13 19.66 6.14
C ARG A 170 11.03 18.66 5.45
N TYR A 171 12.10 18.31 6.13
CA TYR A 171 13.10 17.36 5.66
C TYR A 171 13.34 16.29 6.73
N LEU A 172 13.65 15.08 6.27
CA LEU A 172 14.32 14.08 7.08
C LEU A 172 15.82 14.20 6.83
N ALA A 173 16.58 14.46 7.87
CA ALA A 173 18.03 14.53 7.87
C ALA A 173 18.60 13.19 8.31
N PHE A 174 19.27 12.49 7.42
CA PHE A 174 20.02 11.27 7.70
C PHE A 174 21.44 11.67 8.08
N ILE A 175 21.77 11.50 9.33
CA ILE A 175 23.01 11.98 9.94
C ILE A 175 23.91 10.78 10.20
N ASN A 176 25.03 10.73 9.53
CA ASN A 176 25.97 9.64 9.60
C ASN A 176 27.36 10.17 10.00
N THR A 177 27.99 9.54 10.98
CA THR A 177 29.38 9.77 11.29
C THR A 177 30.22 8.84 10.41
N PRO A 178 31.11 9.36 9.54
CA PRO A 178 31.97 8.50 8.72
C PRO A 178 32.77 7.54 9.60
N SER A 179 33.03 6.34 9.07
CA SER A 179 33.82 5.32 9.78
C SER A 179 35.10 5.88 10.36
N VAL A 180 35.50 5.39 11.55
CA VAL A 180 36.75 5.74 12.25
C VAL A 180 38.00 5.57 11.36
N PHE A 181 37.92 4.72 10.33
CA PHE A 181 38.95 4.53 9.33
C PHE A 181 38.90 5.58 8.20
N SER A 182 37.87 6.41 8.16
CA SER A 182 37.76 7.51 7.21
C SER A 182 38.71 8.65 7.54
N ARG A 183 39.25 9.32 6.53
CA ARG A 183 40.02 10.56 6.69
C ARG A 183 39.18 11.76 7.14
N LEU A 184 37.87 11.57 7.29
CA LEU A 184 36.88 12.56 7.73
C LEU A 184 36.66 12.49 9.24
N GLN A 185 37.73 12.39 10.02
CA GLN A 185 37.62 12.40 11.48
C GLN A 185 37.00 13.72 11.96
N ASN A 186 36.15 13.65 12.99
CA ASN A 186 35.39 14.78 13.55
C ASN A 186 34.46 15.48 12.54
N SER A 187 34.02 14.77 11.50
CA SER A 187 33.05 15.28 10.55
C SER A 187 31.78 14.44 10.53
N VAL A 188 30.68 15.08 10.18
CA VAL A 188 29.35 14.44 10.11
C VAL A 188 28.77 14.69 8.72
N LEU A 189 28.36 13.61 8.05
CA LEU A 189 27.61 13.66 6.81
C LEU A 189 26.12 13.75 7.10
N ILE A 190 25.45 14.68 6.44
CA ILE A 190 24.03 14.90 6.59
C ILE A 190 23.39 14.88 5.19
N PHE A 191 22.45 13.98 4.99
CA PHE A 191 21.66 13.87 3.75
C PHE A 191 20.25 14.39 4.02
N PHE A 192 19.83 15.40 3.29
CA PHE A 192 18.49 15.99 3.43
C PHE A 192 17.56 15.42 2.37
N VAL A 193 16.50 14.76 2.84
CA VAL A 193 15.43 14.22 2.01
C VAL A 193 14.13 14.95 2.34
N GLN A 194 13.46 15.47 1.32
CA GLN A 194 12.20 16.17 1.54
C GLN A 194 11.12 15.21 2.05
N GLU A 195 10.43 15.58 3.13
CA GLU A 195 9.33 14.78 3.70
C GLU A 195 8.24 14.49 2.67
N ARG A 196 7.97 15.44 1.77
CA ARG A 196 6.98 15.27 0.70
C ARG A 196 7.25 14.07 -0.20
N HIS A 197 8.52 13.64 -0.34
CA HIS A 197 8.87 12.47 -1.12
C HIS A 197 8.28 11.20 -0.49
N PHE A 198 8.42 11.06 0.82
CA PHE A 198 7.81 9.96 1.57
C PHE A 198 6.28 10.07 1.58
N LEU A 199 5.73 11.28 1.71
CA LEU A 199 4.28 11.49 1.68
C LEU A 199 3.68 11.11 0.32
N SER A 200 4.33 11.47 -0.79
CA SER A 200 3.86 11.10 -2.14
C SER A 200 3.99 9.60 -2.41
N PHE A 201 4.97 8.95 -1.81
CA PHE A 201 5.11 7.50 -1.84
C PHE A 201 3.99 6.79 -1.05
N LEU A 202 3.68 7.27 0.16
CA LEU A 202 2.64 6.70 1.03
C LEU A 202 1.22 6.95 0.51
N SER A 203 0.99 8.06 -0.19
CA SER A 203 -0.30 8.46 -0.78
C SER A 203 -0.06 9.00 -2.19
N PRO A 204 0.15 8.11 -3.18
CA PRO A 204 0.43 8.51 -4.55
C PRO A 204 -0.81 9.12 -5.21
N GLU A 205 -0.61 10.04 -6.16
CA GLU A 205 -1.69 10.69 -6.91
C GLU A 205 -2.58 9.68 -7.66
N SER A 206 -2.03 8.53 -8.04
CA SER A 206 -2.76 7.44 -8.70
C SER A 206 -3.73 6.70 -7.76
N ALA A 207 -3.56 6.83 -6.44
CA ALA A 207 -4.39 6.20 -5.41
C ALA A 207 -4.62 7.18 -4.24
N PRO A 208 -5.37 8.28 -4.45
CA PRO A 208 -5.50 9.37 -3.49
C PRO A 208 -6.23 8.97 -2.19
N SER A 209 -6.97 7.89 -2.20
CA SER A 209 -7.62 7.32 -1.02
C SER A 209 -6.69 6.45 -0.17
N GLN A 210 -5.55 6.05 -0.72
CA GLN A 210 -4.50 5.34 0.02
C GLN A 210 -3.84 6.32 0.99
N GLN A 211 -3.66 5.87 2.22
CA GLN A 211 -2.92 6.57 3.26
C GLN A 211 -1.78 5.69 3.74
N GLY A 212 -0.80 6.29 4.41
CA GLY A 212 0.30 5.49 4.94
C GLY A 212 1.05 6.17 6.07
N ALA A 213 1.87 5.36 6.74
CA ALA A 213 2.78 5.81 7.78
C ALA A 213 4.06 4.99 7.77
N ILE A 214 5.14 5.62 8.15
CA ILE A 214 6.44 5.00 8.40
C ILE A 214 6.71 5.10 9.90
N LEU A 215 6.95 3.97 10.53
CA LEU A 215 7.31 3.89 11.94
C LEU A 215 8.73 3.37 12.09
N ASP A 216 9.44 3.87 13.08
CA ASP A 216 10.75 3.36 13.45
C ASP A 216 10.65 2.09 14.33
N SER A 217 11.80 1.54 14.73
CA SER A 217 11.88 0.34 15.58
C SER A 217 11.29 0.54 16.99
N SER A 218 11.12 1.78 17.44
CA SER A 218 10.49 2.11 18.71
C SER A 218 8.98 2.27 18.62
N GLY A 219 8.44 2.22 17.39
CA GLY A 219 7.03 2.47 17.10
C GLY A 219 6.68 3.97 17.01
N GLN A 220 7.69 4.86 16.98
CA GLN A 220 7.46 6.27 16.75
C GLN A 220 7.19 6.54 15.26
N VAL A 221 6.28 7.47 15.01
CA VAL A 221 5.94 7.89 13.65
C VAL A 221 7.06 8.78 13.10
N VAL A 222 7.69 8.33 12.01
CA VAL A 222 8.70 9.09 11.25
C VAL A 222 8.00 10.03 10.26
N VAL A 223 7.10 9.47 9.46
CA VAL A 223 6.26 10.20 8.49
C VAL A 223 4.89 9.59 8.46
N SER A 224 3.85 10.39 8.34
CA SER A 224 2.48 9.90 8.16
C SER A 224 1.65 10.88 7.34
N THR A 225 0.79 10.33 6.49
CA THR A 225 -0.21 11.10 5.71
C THR A 225 -1.46 11.42 6.52
N MET A 226 -1.64 10.78 7.69
CA MET A 226 -2.81 10.97 8.56
C MET A 226 -2.39 11.00 10.04
N ALA A 227 -3.22 11.58 10.89
CA ALA A 227 -3.04 11.47 12.34
C ALA A 227 -3.35 10.04 12.80
N LEU A 228 -2.42 9.45 13.54
CA LEU A 228 -2.58 8.12 14.13
C LEU A 228 -2.90 8.31 15.61
N ASP A 229 -4.17 8.10 15.99
CA ASP A 229 -4.65 8.30 17.37
C ASP A 229 -4.31 7.10 18.30
N ALA A 230 -3.83 5.99 17.75
CA ALA A 230 -3.52 4.78 18.53
C ALA A 230 -2.23 4.11 18.02
N PRO A 231 -1.48 3.47 18.92
CA PRO A 231 -0.33 2.67 18.51
C PRO A 231 -0.79 1.52 17.62
N LEU A 232 -0.13 1.36 16.49
CA LEU A 232 -0.38 0.25 15.58
C LEU A 232 0.19 -1.03 16.19
N THR A 233 -0.69 -1.94 16.62
CA THR A 233 -0.30 -3.21 17.23
C THR A 233 -0.14 -4.28 16.16
N ASP A 234 0.81 -5.18 16.35
CA ASP A 234 1.04 -6.32 15.46
C ASP A 234 -0.21 -7.22 15.38
N GLY A 235 -0.55 -7.64 14.16
CA GLY A 235 -1.66 -8.58 13.92
C GLY A 235 -3.02 -7.95 13.58
N ILE A 236 -3.14 -6.63 13.58
CA ILE A 236 -4.38 -5.95 13.15
C ILE A 236 -4.37 -5.86 11.62
N SER A 237 -5.32 -6.54 10.97
CA SER A 237 -5.53 -6.46 9.52
C SER A 237 -6.51 -5.36 9.08
N THR A 238 -7.29 -4.83 10.02
CA THR A 238 -8.30 -3.80 9.75
C THR A 238 -8.36 -2.80 10.90
N ILE A 239 -8.48 -1.52 10.57
CA ILE A 239 -8.66 -0.46 11.55
C ILE A 239 -9.77 0.48 11.09
N ARG A 240 -10.48 1.07 12.05
CA ARG A 240 -11.48 2.11 11.77
C ARG A 240 -10.91 3.47 12.17
N LEU A 241 -10.66 4.33 11.18
CA LEU A 241 -10.15 5.69 11.38
C LEU A 241 -11.13 6.69 10.77
N HIS A 242 -11.49 7.71 11.51
CA HIS A 242 -12.41 8.78 11.06
C HIS A 242 -13.72 8.25 10.43
N GLY A 243 -14.25 7.12 10.96
CA GLY A 243 -15.49 6.50 10.46
C GLY A 243 -15.34 5.57 9.26
N THR A 244 -14.17 5.52 8.62
CA THR A 244 -13.85 4.63 7.49
C THR A 244 -13.08 3.40 7.97
N ASN A 245 -13.43 2.23 7.43
CA ASN A 245 -12.69 0.99 7.67
C ASN A 245 -11.56 0.88 6.66
N TYR A 246 -10.34 0.68 7.15
CA TYR A 246 -9.14 0.48 6.34
C TYR A 246 -8.61 -0.94 6.49
N LEU A 247 -8.13 -1.50 5.39
CA LEU A 247 -7.26 -2.67 5.39
C LEU A 247 -5.83 -2.20 5.63
N ILE A 248 -5.10 -2.88 6.50
CA ILE A 248 -3.72 -2.53 6.84
C ILE A 248 -2.79 -3.54 6.16
N TYR A 249 -1.85 -3.01 5.38
CA TYR A 249 -0.71 -3.77 4.86
C TYR A 249 0.55 -3.26 5.54
N ARG A 250 1.34 -4.18 6.04
CA ARG A 250 2.58 -3.90 6.75
C ARG A 250 3.73 -4.57 6.02
N GLU A 251 4.80 -3.81 5.78
CA GLU A 251 6.02 -4.34 5.19
C GLU A 251 7.24 -3.71 5.87
N PRO A 252 8.21 -4.51 6.37
CA PRO A 252 9.44 -3.99 6.93
C PRO A 252 10.37 -3.49 5.83
N SER A 253 11.12 -2.42 6.10
CA SER A 253 12.23 -2.00 5.25
C SER A 253 13.39 -2.99 5.34
N SER A 254 14.05 -3.22 4.22
CA SER A 254 15.29 -4.01 4.14
C SER A 254 16.54 -3.18 4.40
N VAL A 255 16.44 -1.85 4.39
CA VAL A 255 17.56 -0.90 4.46
C VAL A 255 17.64 -0.24 5.83
N LEU A 256 16.50 0.12 6.40
CA LEU A 256 16.36 0.78 7.69
C LEU A 256 15.56 -0.07 8.67
N ASN A 257 15.71 0.20 9.96
CA ASN A 257 14.85 -0.41 10.99
C ASN A 257 13.47 0.27 11.02
N TRP A 258 12.87 0.41 9.83
CA TRP A 258 11.56 1.01 9.65
C TRP A 258 10.52 -0.03 9.28
N THR A 259 9.26 0.30 9.53
CA THR A 259 8.11 -0.46 9.06
C THR A 259 7.16 0.48 8.34
N TYR A 260 6.81 0.13 7.12
CA TYR A 260 5.83 0.84 6.31
C TYR A 260 4.44 0.26 6.60
N TYR A 261 3.49 1.15 6.81
CA TYR A 261 2.09 0.83 6.96
C TYR A 261 1.30 1.52 5.86
N PHE A 262 0.49 0.76 5.14
CA PHE A 262 -0.41 1.25 4.11
C PHE A 262 -1.84 0.98 4.54
N PHE A 263 -2.68 2.01 4.47
CA PHE A 263 -4.08 1.98 4.82
C PHE A 263 -4.92 2.14 3.57
N LEU A 264 -5.59 1.07 3.13
CA LEU A 264 -6.45 1.07 1.96
C LEU A 264 -7.92 1.04 2.40
N PRO A 265 -8.78 1.95 1.92
CA PRO A 265 -10.20 1.93 2.25
C PRO A 265 -10.83 0.60 1.85
N ALA A 266 -11.42 -0.12 2.81
CA ALA A 266 -12.00 -1.44 2.56
C ALA A 266 -13.15 -1.38 1.53
N SER A 267 -13.90 -0.26 1.50
CA SER A 267 -14.97 -0.05 0.53
C SER A 267 -14.50 -0.01 -0.92
N GLU A 268 -13.34 0.60 -1.18
CA GLU A 268 -12.77 0.69 -2.53
C GLU A 268 -12.04 -0.60 -2.91
N THR A 269 -11.21 -1.11 -2.00
CA THR A 269 -10.43 -2.34 -2.20
C THR A 269 -11.32 -3.56 -2.44
N LEU A 270 -12.46 -3.65 -1.73
CA LEU A 270 -13.40 -4.76 -1.87
C LEU A 270 -14.54 -4.49 -2.86
N ALA A 271 -14.60 -3.30 -3.48
CA ALA A 271 -15.63 -2.96 -4.45
C ALA A 271 -15.75 -3.96 -5.62
N PRO A 272 -14.66 -4.46 -6.22
CA PRO A 272 -14.74 -5.48 -7.27
C PRO A 272 -15.40 -6.77 -6.77
N LEU A 273 -15.13 -7.17 -5.53
CA LEU A 273 -15.74 -8.34 -4.88
C LEU A 273 -17.25 -8.17 -4.73
N TYR A 274 -17.71 -7.03 -4.22
CA TYR A 274 -19.14 -6.76 -4.07
C TYR A 274 -19.86 -6.67 -5.42
N ARG A 275 -19.22 -6.09 -6.44
CA ARG A 275 -19.78 -6.08 -7.81
C ARG A 275 -19.91 -7.50 -8.38
N ALA A 276 -18.90 -8.35 -8.21
CA ALA A 276 -18.94 -9.73 -8.63
C ALA A 276 -20.06 -10.52 -7.91
N GLN A 277 -20.23 -10.31 -6.61
CA GLN A 277 -21.33 -10.91 -5.84
C GLN A 277 -22.70 -10.47 -6.34
N ALA A 278 -22.87 -9.17 -6.61
CA ALA A 278 -24.13 -8.63 -7.12
C ALA A 278 -24.46 -9.18 -8.52
N MET A 279 -23.47 -9.25 -9.42
CA MET A 279 -23.65 -9.85 -10.75
C MET A 279 -24.02 -11.33 -10.67
N LEU A 280 -23.37 -12.09 -9.79
CA LEU A 280 -23.67 -13.49 -9.56
C LEU A 280 -25.09 -13.68 -9.04
N ALA A 281 -25.51 -12.88 -8.05
CA ALA A 281 -26.86 -12.92 -7.51
C ALA A 281 -27.92 -12.62 -8.59
N LEU A 282 -27.67 -11.61 -9.45
CA LEU A 282 -28.54 -11.28 -10.57
C LEU A 282 -28.62 -12.44 -11.56
N PHE A 283 -27.49 -13.03 -11.93
CA PHE A 283 -27.42 -14.18 -12.83
C PHE A 283 -28.23 -15.35 -12.29
N LEU A 284 -28.09 -15.68 -11.01
CA LEU A 284 -28.84 -16.74 -10.36
C LEU A 284 -30.34 -16.49 -10.36
N LEU A 285 -30.75 -15.24 -10.15
CA LEU A 285 -32.17 -14.85 -10.22
C LEU A 285 -32.74 -15.04 -11.63
N VAL A 286 -31.98 -14.68 -12.68
CA VAL A 286 -32.37 -14.90 -14.08
C VAL A 286 -32.48 -16.39 -14.39
N VAL A 287 -31.52 -17.20 -13.95
CA VAL A 287 -31.55 -18.65 -14.14
C VAL A 287 -32.76 -19.30 -13.45
N LEU A 288 -33.08 -18.86 -12.22
CA LEU A 288 -34.25 -19.31 -11.48
C LEU A 288 -35.55 -18.99 -12.24
N ALA A 289 -35.69 -17.73 -12.69
CA ALA A 289 -36.86 -17.29 -13.44
C ALA A 289 -37.02 -18.06 -14.76
N ALA A 290 -35.94 -18.20 -15.53
CA ALA A 290 -35.93 -18.95 -16.78
C ALA A 290 -36.26 -20.43 -16.56
N GLY A 291 -35.67 -21.07 -15.56
CA GLY A 291 -35.93 -22.44 -15.17
C GLY A 291 -37.40 -22.68 -14.81
N THR A 292 -37.96 -21.75 -14.01
CA THR A 292 -39.40 -21.82 -13.64
C THR A 292 -40.31 -21.70 -14.83
N LEU A 293 -39.99 -20.80 -15.81
CA LEU A 293 -40.75 -20.68 -17.05
C LEU A 293 -40.65 -21.94 -17.90
N VAL A 294 -39.47 -22.52 -18.05
CA VAL A 294 -39.27 -23.77 -18.80
C VAL A 294 -40.05 -24.92 -18.19
N ILE A 295 -40.01 -25.07 -16.86
CA ILE A 295 -40.77 -26.09 -16.15
C ILE A 295 -42.28 -25.88 -16.36
N HIS A 296 -42.76 -24.67 -16.22
CA HIS A 296 -44.19 -24.36 -16.46
C HIS A 296 -44.62 -24.68 -17.87
N TYR A 297 -43.81 -24.30 -18.86
CA TYR A 297 -44.08 -24.58 -20.29
C TYR A 297 -44.07 -26.08 -20.58
N ALA A 298 -43.04 -26.80 -20.15
CA ALA A 298 -42.90 -28.23 -20.35
C ALA A 298 -44.08 -29.03 -19.76
N MET A 299 -44.51 -28.63 -18.56
CA MET A 299 -45.67 -29.25 -17.92
C MET A 299 -46.95 -28.96 -18.67
N LYS A 300 -47.15 -27.74 -19.20
CA LYS A 300 -48.34 -27.40 -19.98
C LYS A 300 -48.42 -28.26 -21.27
N VAL A 301 -47.30 -28.47 -21.94
CA VAL A 301 -47.22 -29.25 -23.18
C VAL A 301 -47.44 -30.75 -22.91
N ASN A 302 -46.79 -31.30 -21.90
CA ASN A 302 -46.84 -32.73 -21.60
C ASN A 302 -48.16 -33.16 -20.91
N TYR A 303 -48.85 -32.26 -20.22
CA TYR A 303 -50.09 -32.59 -19.55
C TYR A 303 -51.33 -32.51 -20.43
N ARG A 304 -51.30 -31.72 -21.50
CA ARG A 304 -52.42 -31.57 -22.45
C ARG A 304 -52.85 -32.90 -23.10
N PRO A 305 -51.95 -33.73 -23.67
CA PRO A 305 -52.32 -35.01 -24.25
C PRO A 305 -52.90 -35.99 -23.24
N ILE A 306 -52.43 -35.97 -21.99
CA ILE A 306 -52.92 -36.84 -20.95
C ILE A 306 -54.33 -36.44 -20.52
N GLN A 307 -54.67 -35.18 -20.47
CA GLN A 307 -56.04 -34.70 -20.25
C GLN A 307 -57.00 -35.09 -21.34
N GLU A 308 -56.59 -34.91 -22.59
CA GLU A 308 -57.41 -35.30 -23.78
C GLU A 308 -57.69 -36.79 -23.79
N LEU A 309 -56.71 -37.64 -23.47
CA LEU A 309 -56.90 -39.09 -23.35
C LEU A 309 -57.83 -39.48 -22.18
N THR A 310 -57.73 -38.81 -21.03
CA THR A 310 -58.57 -39.12 -19.87
C THR A 310 -60.01 -38.65 -20.07
N GLU A 311 -60.20 -37.54 -20.79
CA GLU A 311 -61.55 -37.07 -21.16
C GLU A 311 -62.20 -37.97 -22.23
N SER A 312 -61.40 -38.50 -23.18
CA SER A 312 -61.91 -39.43 -24.23
C SER A 312 -62.28 -40.79 -23.63
N LEU A 313 -61.51 -41.34 -22.66
CA LEU A 313 -61.84 -42.57 -21.96
C LEU A 313 -63.08 -42.42 -21.04
N GLY A 314 -63.20 -41.28 -20.35
CA GLY A 314 -64.36 -40.99 -19.50
C GLY A 314 -65.67 -40.76 -20.27
N ARG A 315 -65.59 -40.40 -21.55
CA ARG A 315 -66.76 -40.35 -22.49
C ARG A 315 -67.13 -41.70 -22.99
N SER A 316 -66.15 -42.57 -23.30
CA SER A 316 -66.41 -43.95 -23.75
C SER A 316 -67.10 -44.79 -22.71
N ASP A 317 -66.76 -44.64 -21.44
CA ASP A 317 -67.40 -45.33 -20.28
C ASP A 317 -68.86 -44.85 -20.04
N ALA A 318 -69.18 -43.62 -20.46
CA ALA A 318 -70.55 -43.09 -20.30
C ALA A 318 -71.52 -43.56 -21.44
N ASP A 319 -71.00 -43.84 -22.66
CA ASP A 319 -71.80 -44.32 -23.80
C ASP A 319 -72.02 -45.84 -23.71
N ASP A 320 -71.27 -46.63 -22.97
CA ASP A 320 -71.48 -48.08 -22.78
C ASP A 320 -72.48 -48.40 -21.63
N LEU A 321 -73.11 -47.43 -21.03
CA LEU A 321 -74.08 -47.57 -19.93
C LEU A 321 -75.51 -47.15 -20.32
N GLU A 322 -75.79 -46.81 -21.59
CA GLU A 322 -77.15 -46.68 -22.15
C GLU A 322 -77.52 -47.93 -23.03
#